data_42c7a6fe80316131f02e9480544f6a75
#
_entry.id   42c7a6fe80316131f02e9480544f6a75
#
_cell.length_a   1.000
_cell.length_b   1.000
_cell.length_c   1.000
_cell.angle_alpha   90.00
_cell.angle_beta   90.00
_cell.angle_gamma   90.00
#
_symmetry.space_group_name_H-M   'P 1'
#
loop_
_entity.id
_entity.type
_entity.pdbx_description
1 polymer ?
#
loop_
_entity_poly.entity_id
_entity_poly.type
_entity_poly.pdbx_seq_one_letter_code
_entity_poly.pdbx_strand_id
1 'polypeptide(L)'
;INRMVADSRQIALNHTAGLSLPQQIQMSLFAIFSLLDKEDSYKKKMQEIIHRRLHALWDNTGFTLVEDPLRAGYYSEIDMLVWAKKFYGDDFVTYLQKTYNPLDVVFRLANETSLVLLNGGGFAGPKWSVRVSLANLNEADYVKIGQSIKCVLEEYAQTWKASKE
;
A
#
# COMPACT_ATOMS: atom_id res chain seq x y z
N ILE A 1 16.73 -31.47 -8.70
CA ILE A 1 16.12 -30.16 -8.32
C ILE A 1 15.48 -29.52 -9.55
N ASN A 2 16.17 -29.29 -10.66
CA ASN A 2 15.62 -28.63 -11.85
C ASN A 2 14.37 -29.33 -12.42
N ARG A 3 14.35 -30.67 -12.40
CA ARG A 3 13.19 -31.44 -12.83
C ARG A 3 12.00 -31.24 -11.89
N MET A 4 12.22 -31.24 -10.58
CA MET A 4 11.16 -30.97 -9.59
C MET A 4 10.56 -29.57 -9.74
N VAL A 5 11.41 -28.58 -10.07
CA VAL A 5 10.95 -27.21 -10.35
C VAL A 5 10.13 -27.16 -11.63
N ALA A 6 10.54 -27.85 -12.69
CA ALA A 6 9.79 -27.93 -13.95
C ALA A 6 8.44 -28.65 -13.76
N ASP A 7 8.43 -29.78 -13.05
CA ASP A 7 7.21 -30.53 -12.72
C ASP A 7 6.24 -29.69 -11.86
N SER A 8 6.77 -28.97 -10.86
CA SER A 8 5.97 -28.04 -10.04
C SER A 8 5.34 -26.92 -10.86
N ARG A 9 6.08 -26.34 -11.81
CA ARG A 9 5.54 -25.32 -12.71
C ARG A 9 4.48 -25.86 -13.65
N GLN A 10 4.66 -27.09 -14.16
CA GLN A 10 3.67 -27.73 -15.00
C GLN A 10 2.38 -28.06 -14.24
N ILE A 11 2.48 -28.52 -12.99
CA ILE A 11 1.34 -28.72 -12.10
C ILE A 11 0.65 -27.39 -11.81
N ALA A 12 1.39 -26.31 -11.53
CA ALA A 12 0.83 -25.00 -11.28
C ALA A 12 0.05 -24.46 -12.49
N LEU A 13 0.57 -24.65 -13.71
CA LEU A 13 -0.15 -24.30 -14.95
C LEU A 13 -1.41 -25.13 -15.11
N ASN A 14 -1.38 -26.42 -14.83
CA ASN A 14 -2.55 -27.30 -14.88
C ASN A 14 -3.58 -26.93 -13.80
N HIS A 15 -3.16 -26.53 -12.62
CA HIS A 15 -4.05 -26.03 -11.58
C HIS A 15 -4.68 -24.69 -11.94
N THR A 16 -3.95 -23.81 -12.62
CA THR A 16 -4.49 -22.54 -13.14
C THR A 16 -5.53 -22.79 -14.23
N ALA A 17 -5.30 -23.80 -15.08
CA ALA A 17 -6.28 -24.27 -16.06
C ALA A 17 -7.44 -25.06 -15.43
N GLY A 18 -7.23 -25.60 -14.22
CA GLY A 18 -8.17 -26.43 -13.49
C GLY A 18 -8.94 -25.68 -12.39
N LEU A 19 -9.33 -24.42 -12.60
CA LEU A 19 -10.19 -23.67 -11.67
C LEU A 19 -11.46 -24.49 -11.35
N SER A 20 -11.93 -24.41 -10.10
CA SER A 20 -13.18 -25.04 -9.71
C SER A 20 -14.36 -24.52 -10.55
N LEU A 21 -15.38 -25.34 -10.74
CA LEU A 21 -16.54 -24.95 -11.52
C LEU A 21 -17.19 -23.64 -11.04
N PRO A 22 -17.35 -23.37 -9.74
CA PRO A 22 -17.86 -22.07 -9.28
C PRO A 22 -16.98 -20.89 -9.70
N GLN A 23 -15.65 -21.03 -9.64
CA GLN A 23 -14.73 -19.98 -10.08
C GLN A 23 -14.82 -19.74 -11.58
N GLN A 24 -14.90 -20.80 -12.38
CA GLN A 24 -15.07 -20.69 -13.83
C GLN A 24 -16.38 -19.97 -14.18
N ILE A 25 -17.47 -20.30 -13.49
CA ILE A 25 -18.77 -19.64 -13.68
C ILE A 25 -18.68 -18.15 -13.33
N GLN A 26 -18.10 -17.80 -12.16
CA GLN A 26 -17.93 -16.40 -11.76
C GLN A 26 -17.10 -15.61 -12.76
N MET A 27 -15.98 -16.15 -13.21
CA MET A 27 -15.12 -15.49 -14.19
C MET A 27 -15.83 -15.32 -15.53
N SER A 28 -16.56 -16.33 -15.98
CA SER A 28 -17.33 -16.26 -17.23
C SER A 28 -18.44 -15.22 -17.15
N LEU A 29 -19.20 -15.20 -16.06
CA LEU A 29 -20.25 -14.21 -15.84
C LEU A 29 -19.69 -12.80 -15.77
N PHE A 30 -18.55 -12.62 -15.08
CA PHE A 30 -17.89 -11.31 -15.00
C PHE A 30 -17.36 -10.85 -16.37
N ALA A 31 -16.79 -11.77 -17.15
CA ALA A 31 -16.35 -11.47 -18.51
C ALA A 31 -17.53 -11.06 -19.43
N ILE A 32 -18.64 -11.79 -19.37
CA ILE A 32 -19.87 -11.45 -20.11
C ILE A 32 -20.40 -10.08 -19.66
N PHE A 33 -20.49 -9.85 -18.36
CA PHE A 33 -20.90 -8.57 -17.81
C PHE A 33 -20.01 -7.42 -18.32
N SER A 34 -18.69 -7.59 -18.29
CA SER A 34 -17.75 -6.58 -18.78
C SER A 34 -17.88 -6.31 -20.27
N LEU A 35 -18.19 -7.33 -21.08
CA LEU A 35 -18.45 -7.17 -22.52
C LEU A 35 -19.78 -6.44 -22.82
N LEU A 36 -20.76 -6.56 -21.92
CA LEU A 36 -22.05 -5.90 -22.04
C LEU A 36 -22.05 -4.47 -21.51
N ASP A 37 -21.15 -4.15 -20.57
CA ASP A 37 -20.98 -2.80 -20.00
C ASP A 37 -20.18 -1.90 -20.97
N LYS A 38 -20.81 -1.53 -22.06
CA LYS A 38 -20.19 -0.74 -23.15
C LYS A 38 -19.76 0.66 -22.72
N GLU A 39 -20.28 1.17 -21.63
CA GLU A 39 -19.94 2.49 -21.07
C GLU A 39 -18.85 2.43 -20.01
N ASP A 40 -18.32 1.22 -19.72
CA ASP A 40 -17.37 0.98 -18.63
C ASP A 40 -17.89 1.49 -17.26
N SER A 41 -19.20 1.44 -17.03
CA SER A 41 -19.83 2.06 -15.86
C SER A 41 -19.36 1.43 -14.56
N TYR A 42 -19.20 0.11 -14.51
CA TYR A 42 -18.64 -0.58 -13.35
C TYR A 42 -17.18 -0.19 -13.10
N LYS A 43 -16.36 -0.19 -14.14
CA LYS A 43 -14.94 0.17 -14.06
C LYS A 43 -14.76 1.61 -13.56
N LYS A 44 -15.51 2.56 -14.13
CA LYS A 44 -15.48 3.97 -13.71
C LYS A 44 -15.85 4.10 -12.23
N LYS A 45 -16.94 3.43 -11.81
CA LYS A 45 -17.36 3.45 -10.40
C LYS A 45 -16.30 2.89 -9.46
N MET A 46 -15.62 1.80 -9.83
CA MET A 46 -14.54 1.24 -9.02
C MET A 46 -13.33 2.17 -8.96
N GLN A 47 -12.97 2.80 -10.08
CA GLN A 47 -11.91 3.80 -10.12
C GLN A 47 -12.22 5.01 -9.23
N GLU A 48 -13.45 5.53 -9.25
CA GLU A 48 -13.88 6.63 -8.37
C GLU A 48 -13.75 6.27 -6.88
N ILE A 49 -14.16 5.06 -6.50
CA ILE A 49 -14.03 4.59 -5.12
C ILE A 49 -12.56 4.53 -4.69
N ILE A 50 -11.70 3.94 -5.52
CA ILE A 50 -10.26 3.83 -5.25
C ILE A 50 -9.62 5.23 -5.19
N HIS A 51 -9.99 6.12 -6.10
CA HIS A 51 -9.48 7.49 -6.13
C HIS A 51 -9.83 8.28 -4.85
N ARG A 52 -11.08 8.23 -4.40
CA ARG A 52 -11.48 8.86 -3.13
C ARG A 52 -10.71 8.31 -1.92
N ARG A 53 -10.54 6.98 -1.86
CA ARG A 53 -9.77 6.33 -0.81
C ARG A 53 -8.28 6.71 -0.84
N LEU A 54 -7.72 6.83 -2.04
CA LEU A 54 -6.35 7.27 -2.24
C LEU A 54 -6.14 8.69 -1.72
N HIS A 55 -7.04 9.62 -2.06
CA HIS A 55 -7.03 10.98 -1.52
C HIS A 55 -7.21 11.00 -0.01
N ALA A 56 -8.20 10.27 0.51
CA ALA A 56 -8.42 10.16 1.95
C ALA A 56 -7.17 9.69 2.71
N LEU A 57 -6.38 8.79 2.12
CA LEU A 57 -5.09 8.36 2.69
C LEU A 57 -4.03 9.48 2.59
N TRP A 58 -3.74 9.94 1.37
CA TRP A 58 -2.58 10.81 1.13
C TRP A 58 -2.72 12.20 1.72
N ASP A 59 -3.88 12.83 1.63
CA ASP A 59 -4.12 14.18 2.16
C ASP A 59 -3.93 14.23 3.69
N ASN A 60 -4.09 13.09 4.35
CA ASN A 60 -3.90 12.98 5.81
C ASN A 60 -2.48 12.57 6.22
N THR A 61 -1.60 12.21 5.29
CA THR A 61 -0.17 12.00 5.58
C THR A 61 0.64 13.30 5.56
N GLY A 62 0.09 14.38 5.05
CA GLY A 62 0.80 15.63 4.79
C GLY A 62 1.52 15.68 3.43
N PHE A 63 1.41 14.63 2.62
CA PHE A 63 1.84 14.67 1.22
C PHE A 63 0.74 15.19 0.31
N THR A 64 1.15 15.86 -0.75
CA THR A 64 0.25 16.15 -1.87
C THR A 64 0.36 15.01 -2.88
N LEU A 65 -0.75 14.38 -3.18
CA LEU A 65 -0.80 13.36 -4.22
C LEU A 65 -0.57 14.02 -5.59
N VAL A 66 0.36 13.46 -6.35
CA VAL A 66 0.55 13.85 -7.75
C VAL A 66 -0.45 13.06 -8.58
N GLU A 67 -1.30 13.75 -9.31
CA GLU A 67 -2.28 13.13 -10.20
C GLU A 67 -1.59 12.38 -11.34
N ASP A 68 -2.05 11.16 -11.58
CA ASP A 68 -1.59 10.32 -12.68
C ASP A 68 -2.80 9.56 -13.24
N PRO A 69 -3.24 9.88 -14.46
CA PRO A 69 -4.42 9.27 -15.08
C PRO A 69 -4.24 7.78 -15.38
N LEU A 70 -3.01 7.28 -15.37
CA LEU A 70 -2.70 5.86 -15.59
C LEU A 70 -2.55 5.08 -14.29
N ARG A 71 -2.68 5.73 -13.14
CA ARG A 71 -2.54 5.08 -11.85
C ARG A 71 -3.71 4.12 -11.58
N ALA A 72 -3.41 2.85 -11.42
CA ALA A 72 -4.39 1.85 -10.98
C ALA A 72 -4.86 2.11 -9.53
N GLY A 73 -3.96 2.57 -8.67
CA GLY A 73 -4.23 3.02 -7.31
C GLY A 73 -4.72 1.94 -6.34
N TYR A 74 -4.69 0.67 -6.71
CA TYR A 74 -5.19 -0.44 -5.88
C TYR A 74 -4.35 -0.65 -4.62
N TYR A 75 -3.05 -0.42 -4.75
CA TYR A 75 -2.10 -0.34 -3.65
C TYR A 75 -1.41 1.01 -3.69
N SER A 76 -1.13 1.53 -2.49
CA SER A 76 -0.32 2.72 -2.32
C SER A 76 0.89 2.40 -1.46
N GLU A 77 2.04 2.92 -1.83
CA GLU A 77 3.28 2.81 -1.08
C GLU A 77 3.71 4.18 -0.61
N ILE A 78 4.00 4.29 0.69
CA ILE A 78 4.42 5.54 1.32
C ILE A 78 5.85 5.35 1.81
N ASP A 79 6.80 6.06 1.19
CA ASP A 79 8.20 6.08 1.59
C ASP A 79 8.41 7.08 2.73
N MET A 80 8.76 6.56 3.90
CA MET A 80 8.96 7.33 5.12
C MET A 80 10.18 8.25 5.06
N LEU A 81 11.22 7.85 4.32
CA LEU A 81 12.42 8.70 4.18
C LEU A 81 12.16 9.88 3.25
N VAL A 82 11.34 9.68 2.22
CA VAL A 82 10.88 10.79 1.36
C VAL A 82 10.06 11.79 2.18
N TRP A 83 9.18 11.30 3.05
CA TRP A 83 8.44 12.14 3.99
C TRP A 83 9.38 12.89 4.94
N ALA A 84 10.29 12.16 5.58
CA ALA A 84 11.26 12.73 6.53
C ALA A 84 12.13 13.81 5.88
N LYS A 85 12.62 13.57 4.67
CA LYS A 85 13.42 14.52 3.91
C LYS A 85 12.63 15.79 3.57
N LYS A 86 11.38 15.64 3.14
CA LYS A 86 10.52 16.76 2.76
C LYS A 86 10.25 17.72 3.92
N PHE A 87 10.00 17.19 5.11
CA PHE A 87 9.57 17.99 6.27
C PHE A 87 10.70 18.41 7.20
N TYR A 88 11.80 17.65 7.27
CA TYR A 88 12.87 17.85 8.26
C TYR A 88 14.28 17.81 7.68
N GLY A 89 14.43 17.50 6.39
CA GLY A 89 15.74 17.52 5.72
C GLY A 89 16.57 16.25 5.88
N ASP A 90 17.77 16.25 5.28
CA ASP A 90 18.64 15.08 5.19
C ASP A 90 19.25 14.67 6.55
N ASP A 91 19.42 15.59 7.48
CA ASP A 91 19.92 15.29 8.84
C ASP A 91 18.96 14.36 9.59
N PHE A 92 17.65 14.61 9.46
CA PHE A 92 16.65 13.75 10.08
C PHE A 92 16.59 12.37 9.42
N VAL A 93 16.73 12.30 8.10
CA VAL A 93 16.83 11.02 7.38
C VAL A 93 18.03 10.22 7.88
N THR A 94 19.19 10.87 8.04
CA THR A 94 20.41 10.24 8.56
C THR A 94 20.22 9.75 9.99
N TYR A 95 19.55 10.52 10.83
CA TYR A 95 19.22 10.13 12.20
C TYR A 95 18.34 8.88 12.24
N LEU A 96 17.24 8.87 11.45
CA LEU A 96 16.34 7.71 11.38
C LEU A 96 17.09 6.44 11.00
N GLN A 97 17.90 6.50 9.93
CA GLN A 97 18.63 5.35 9.42
C GLN A 97 19.71 4.82 10.37
N LYS A 98 20.27 5.68 11.22
CA LYS A 98 21.29 5.30 12.22
C LYS A 98 20.67 4.77 13.50
N THR A 99 19.52 5.29 13.89
CA THR A 99 18.92 5.06 15.21
C THR A 99 17.92 3.93 15.23
N TYR A 100 17.17 3.75 14.12
CA TYR A 100 16.05 2.81 14.07
C TYR A 100 16.19 1.77 12.95
N ASN A 101 15.53 0.63 13.15
CA ASN A 101 15.36 -0.37 12.08
C ASN A 101 14.22 0.06 11.15
N PRO A 102 14.29 -0.19 9.83
CA PRO A 102 13.20 0.10 8.90
C PRO A 102 11.84 -0.47 9.30
N LEU A 103 11.81 -1.61 10.01
CA LEU A 103 10.56 -2.23 10.47
C LEU A 103 9.98 -1.58 11.73
N ASP A 104 10.72 -0.70 12.41
CA ASP A 104 10.27 -0.08 13.65
C ASP A 104 8.95 0.70 13.46
N VAL A 105 8.81 1.41 12.35
CA VAL A 105 7.58 2.14 11.99
C VAL A 105 6.37 1.21 11.94
N VAL A 106 6.52 0.02 11.36
CA VAL A 106 5.42 -0.95 11.24
C VAL A 106 4.98 -1.45 12.61
N PHE A 107 5.97 -1.76 13.48
CA PHE A 107 5.69 -2.20 14.84
C PHE A 107 5.09 -1.10 15.70
N ARG A 108 5.56 0.13 15.56
CA ARG A 108 4.99 1.28 16.29
C ARG A 108 3.54 1.54 15.86
N LEU A 109 3.26 1.57 14.56
CA LEU A 109 1.89 1.69 14.06
C LEU A 109 0.98 0.62 14.65
N ALA A 110 1.44 -0.64 14.69
CA ALA A 110 0.66 -1.74 15.25
C ALA A 110 0.42 -1.57 16.77
N ASN A 111 1.44 -1.21 17.54
CA ASN A 111 1.37 -1.11 19.00
C ASN A 111 0.60 0.14 19.46
N GLU A 112 0.83 1.28 18.83
CA GLU A 112 0.32 2.57 19.29
C GLU A 112 -1.05 2.92 18.69
N THR A 113 -1.34 2.43 17.48
CA THR A 113 -2.58 2.78 16.77
C THR A 113 -3.44 1.58 16.37
N SER A 114 -3.01 0.36 16.70
CA SER A 114 -3.65 -0.90 16.25
C SER A 114 -3.72 -1.04 14.72
N LEU A 115 -2.86 -0.34 14.00
CA LEU A 115 -2.79 -0.33 12.54
C LEU A 115 -1.69 -1.26 12.06
N VAL A 116 -2.07 -2.38 11.44
CA VAL A 116 -1.13 -3.36 10.88
C VAL A 116 -0.99 -3.12 9.39
N LEU A 117 0.17 -2.63 8.97
CA LEU A 117 0.53 -2.41 7.57
C LEU A 117 1.66 -3.35 7.13
N LEU A 118 1.76 -3.56 5.82
CA LEU A 118 2.84 -4.35 5.25
C LEU A 118 4.05 -3.45 4.95
N ASN A 119 5.25 -3.97 5.24
CA ASN A 119 6.49 -3.31 4.85
C ASN A 119 6.69 -3.43 3.32
N GLY A 120 6.99 -2.30 2.66
CA GLY A 120 7.21 -2.27 1.20
C GLY A 120 8.45 -3.03 0.75
N GLY A 121 9.49 -3.14 1.59
CA GLY A 121 10.69 -3.90 1.30
C GLY A 121 10.45 -5.38 0.99
N GLY A 122 9.38 -5.97 1.51
CA GLY A 122 8.92 -7.33 1.17
C GLY A 122 8.32 -7.45 -0.23
N PHE A 123 8.07 -6.34 -0.91
CA PHE A 123 7.46 -6.25 -2.24
C PHE A 123 8.37 -5.53 -3.26
N ALA A 124 9.68 -5.63 -3.07
CA ALA A 124 10.70 -4.93 -3.86
C ALA A 124 10.61 -3.39 -3.82
N GLY A 125 9.89 -2.83 -2.87
CA GLY A 125 9.84 -1.39 -2.58
C GLY A 125 10.98 -0.93 -1.66
N PRO A 126 11.02 0.36 -1.33
CA PRO A 126 11.98 0.90 -0.38
C PRO A 126 11.88 0.20 0.99
N LYS A 127 13.03 0.02 1.67
CA LYS A 127 13.05 -0.62 2.99
C LYS A 127 12.24 0.16 4.04
N TRP A 128 12.24 1.49 3.94
CA TRP A 128 11.54 2.41 4.82
C TRP A 128 10.18 2.81 4.25
N SER A 129 9.41 1.88 3.74
CA SER A 129 8.08 2.15 3.23
C SER A 129 7.03 1.24 3.83
N VAL A 130 5.79 1.73 3.80
CA VAL A 130 4.60 0.95 4.14
C VAL A 130 3.68 0.86 2.94
N ARG A 131 3.06 -0.29 2.78
CA ARG A 131 2.14 -0.58 1.70
C ARG A 131 0.71 -0.66 2.24
N VAL A 132 -0.20 0.09 1.62
CA VAL A 132 -1.61 0.17 1.97
C VAL A 132 -2.45 -0.35 0.80
N SER A 133 -3.36 -1.31 1.07
CA SER A 133 -4.38 -1.73 0.10
C SER A 133 -5.57 -0.77 0.17
N LEU A 134 -6.03 -0.28 -0.97
CA LEU A 134 -7.17 0.64 -1.06
C LEU A 134 -8.51 -0.07 -1.35
N ALA A 135 -8.51 -1.40 -1.40
CA ALA A 135 -9.69 -2.18 -1.76
C ALA A 135 -10.63 -2.54 -0.61
N ASN A 136 -10.12 -2.63 0.62
CA ASN A 136 -10.76 -3.45 1.66
C ASN A 136 -11.50 -2.66 2.74
N LEU A 137 -11.23 -1.35 2.89
CA LEU A 137 -11.74 -0.55 4.00
C LEU A 137 -12.69 0.56 3.49
N ASN A 138 -13.40 1.19 4.42
CA ASN A 138 -14.20 2.37 4.12
C ASN A 138 -13.31 3.61 3.98
N GLU A 139 -13.81 4.65 3.31
CA GLU A 139 -13.07 5.89 3.08
C GLU A 139 -12.59 6.55 4.39
N ALA A 140 -13.43 6.57 5.43
CA ALA A 140 -13.09 7.13 6.73
C ALA A 140 -11.92 6.40 7.43
N ASP A 141 -11.70 5.13 7.13
CA ASP A 141 -10.60 4.37 7.71
C ASP A 141 -9.26 4.80 7.09
N TYR A 142 -9.23 5.17 5.81
CA TYR A 142 -8.02 5.68 5.14
C TYR A 142 -7.59 7.05 5.67
N VAL A 143 -8.53 7.89 6.09
CA VAL A 143 -8.23 9.13 6.83
C VAL A 143 -7.45 8.81 8.10
N LYS A 144 -7.95 7.86 8.91
CA LYS A 144 -7.29 7.44 10.16
C LYS A 144 -5.91 6.83 9.90
N ILE A 145 -5.78 6.02 8.86
CA ILE A 145 -4.48 5.43 8.47
C ILE A 145 -3.47 6.53 8.15
N GLY A 146 -3.85 7.51 7.32
CA GLY A 146 -2.99 8.64 6.98
C GLY A 146 -2.57 9.44 8.22
N GLN A 147 -3.51 9.75 9.11
CA GLN A 147 -3.25 10.46 10.36
C GLN A 147 -2.31 9.67 11.30
N SER A 148 -2.52 8.36 11.44
CA SER A 148 -1.67 7.50 12.27
C SER A 148 -0.23 7.44 11.75
N ILE A 149 -0.05 7.31 10.44
CA ILE A 149 1.28 7.33 9.82
C ILE A 149 1.97 8.67 10.11
N LYS A 150 1.27 9.78 9.89
CA LYS A 150 1.80 11.12 10.16
C LYS A 150 2.18 11.29 11.63
N CYS A 151 1.33 10.87 12.56
CA CYS A 151 1.57 10.98 14.00
C CYS A 151 2.86 10.26 14.41
N VAL A 152 3.02 8.99 14.02
CA VAL A 152 4.24 8.22 14.34
C VAL A 152 5.49 8.86 13.74
N LEU A 153 5.41 9.41 12.54
CA LEU A 153 6.56 10.10 11.94
C LEU A 153 6.91 11.42 12.64
N GLU A 154 5.90 12.15 13.12
CA GLU A 154 6.08 13.36 13.91
C GLU A 154 6.71 13.07 15.29
N GLU A 155 6.40 11.94 15.92
CA GLU A 155 7.02 11.50 17.17
C GLU A 155 8.51 11.20 17.01
N TYR A 156 8.92 10.54 15.91
CA TYR A 156 10.34 10.40 15.60
C TYR A 156 11.03 11.77 15.46
N ALA A 157 10.37 12.72 14.82
CA ALA A 157 10.91 14.05 14.64
C ALA A 157 11.04 14.81 15.98
N GLN A 158 10.10 14.64 16.90
CA GLN A 158 10.19 15.20 18.26
C GLN A 158 11.36 14.59 19.03
N THR A 159 11.51 13.26 19.00
CA THR A 159 12.64 12.57 19.64
C THR A 159 13.99 13.04 19.07
N TRP A 160 14.08 13.23 17.76
CA TRP A 160 15.26 13.75 17.11
C TRP A 160 15.61 15.19 17.55
N LYS A 161 14.59 16.05 17.65
CA LYS A 161 14.81 17.44 18.13
C LYS A 161 15.31 17.46 19.55
N ALA A 162 14.69 16.65 20.43
CA ALA A 162 15.12 16.54 21.84
C ALA A 162 16.54 15.96 21.99
N SER A 163 17.02 15.17 21.03
CA SER A 163 18.39 14.63 21.05
C SER A 163 19.49 15.66 20.66
N LYS A 164 19.08 16.85 20.20
CA LYS A 164 19.99 17.94 19.81
C LYS A 164 20.15 19.01 20.89
N GLU A 165 19.26 18.97 21.89
CA GLU A 165 19.34 19.82 23.10
C GLU A 165 20.26 19.17 24.15
#